data_35a01931d170316d9387bcc6df4f9ebe
#
_entry.id   35a01931d170316d9387bcc6df4f9ebe
#
_cell.length_a   1.000
_cell.length_b   1.000
_cell.length_c   1.000
_cell.angle_alpha   90.00
_cell.angle_beta   90.00
_cell.angle_gamma   90.00
#
_symmetry.space_group_name_H-M   'P 1'
#
loop_
_entity.id
_entity.type
_entity.pdbx_description
1 polymer ?
#
loop_
_entity_poly.entity_id
_entity_poly.type
_entity_poly.pdbx_seq_one_letter_code
_entity_poly.pdbx_strand_id
1 'polypeptide(L)'
;MIAKAIKKDKYILSTVIISLAVAVLIHFPESVSLFDRFESHSLFPGMKFIDVANEILFTFLSLLLLFAINTRLFHFNQASIKITGTKILLSFIVTWILSNLSGQFFVFLHRTFDIPAIDAMVHHYLHPLRDFIVACLVTSSCCILHLIFKQQLVLIENEQLQAENLRNQYEVLKNQLNTHAVQLAEYPAFAGTRKSG
;
A
#
# COMPACT_ATOMS: atom_id res chain seq x y z
N MET A 1 -13.10 -7.52 -13.83
CA MET A 1 -12.11 -6.57 -14.41
C MET A 1 -12.04 -5.25 -13.61
N ILE A 2 -13.15 -4.62 -13.29
CA ILE A 2 -13.26 -3.34 -12.56
C ILE A 2 -12.62 -3.40 -11.15
N ALA A 3 -12.87 -4.44 -10.36
CA ALA A 3 -12.28 -4.61 -9.02
C ALA A 3 -10.75 -4.67 -9.02
N LYS A 4 -10.13 -5.22 -10.08
CA LYS A 4 -8.67 -5.29 -10.23
C LYS A 4 -8.04 -3.92 -10.55
N ALA A 5 -8.77 -3.08 -11.29
CA ALA A 5 -8.34 -1.71 -11.62
C ALA A 5 -8.41 -0.81 -10.37
N ILE A 6 -9.55 -0.79 -9.67
CA ILE A 6 -9.74 0.00 -8.44
C ILE A 6 -8.68 -0.35 -7.37
N LYS A 7 -8.28 -1.63 -7.29
CA LYS A 7 -7.28 -2.11 -6.35
C LYS A 7 -5.88 -1.58 -6.67
N LYS A 8 -5.54 -1.49 -7.96
CA LYS A 8 -4.25 -0.96 -8.42
C LYS A 8 -4.13 0.53 -8.10
N ASP A 9 -5.19 1.30 -8.33
CA ASP A 9 -5.18 2.75 -8.09
C ASP A 9 -5.06 3.08 -6.61
N LYS A 10 -5.74 2.33 -5.72
CA LYS A 10 -5.59 2.49 -4.27
C LYS A 10 -4.18 2.18 -3.79
N TYR A 11 -3.53 1.14 -4.33
CA TYR A 11 -2.15 0.82 -3.99
C TYR A 11 -1.20 1.96 -4.38
N ILE A 12 -1.33 2.47 -5.60
CA ILE A 12 -0.50 3.59 -6.10
C ILE A 12 -0.72 4.82 -5.22
N LEU A 13 -1.96 5.17 -4.92
CA LEU A 13 -2.28 6.32 -4.08
C LEU A 13 -1.66 6.19 -2.68
N SER A 14 -1.79 5.01 -2.05
CA SER A 14 -1.18 4.74 -0.74
C SER A 14 0.34 4.87 -0.79
N THR A 15 0.97 4.37 -1.84
CA THR A 15 2.42 4.48 -2.04
C THR A 15 2.87 5.93 -2.17
N VAL A 16 2.14 6.75 -2.94
CA VAL A 16 2.44 8.19 -3.09
C VAL A 16 2.33 8.92 -1.76
N ILE A 17 1.25 8.68 -1.00
CA ILE A 17 1.03 9.32 0.31
C ILE A 17 2.13 8.93 1.30
N ILE A 18 2.47 7.63 1.38
CA ILE A 18 3.53 7.14 2.28
C ILE A 18 4.88 7.74 1.87
N SER A 19 5.21 7.76 0.58
CA SER A 19 6.47 8.35 0.10
C SER A 19 6.59 9.82 0.46
N LEU A 20 5.52 10.59 0.31
CA LEU A 20 5.51 12.01 0.66
C LEU A 20 5.66 12.20 2.18
N ALA A 21 4.90 11.45 2.97
CA ALA A 21 4.98 11.53 4.43
C ALA A 21 6.38 11.18 4.95
N VAL A 22 7.00 10.12 4.42
CA VAL A 22 8.36 9.70 4.79
C VAL A 22 9.39 10.74 4.36
N ALA A 23 9.27 11.32 3.15
CA ALA A 23 10.18 12.38 2.68
C ALA A 23 10.14 13.59 3.61
N VAL A 24 8.94 14.03 4.00
CA VAL A 24 8.77 15.16 4.94
C VAL A 24 9.33 14.82 6.32
N LEU A 25 9.12 13.59 6.81
CA LEU A 25 9.64 13.16 8.12
C LEU A 25 11.15 13.08 8.15
N ILE A 26 11.80 12.60 7.08
CA ILE A 26 13.26 12.53 6.99
C ILE A 26 13.88 13.93 7.06
N HIS A 27 13.25 14.91 6.40
CA HIS A 27 13.72 16.30 6.36
C HIS A 27 13.04 17.21 7.39
N PHE A 28 12.41 16.63 8.41
CA PHE A 28 11.77 17.40 9.47
C PHE A 28 12.76 18.25 10.29
N PRO A 29 13.96 17.74 10.68
CA PRO A 29 14.96 18.56 11.39
C PRO A 29 15.39 19.79 10.59
N GLU A 30 15.63 19.63 9.29
CA GLU A 30 15.98 20.72 8.39
C GLU A 30 14.84 21.73 8.26
N SER A 31 13.61 21.20 8.13
CA SER A 31 12.41 22.05 8.05
C SER A 31 12.20 22.89 9.32
N VAL A 32 12.45 22.31 10.50
CA VAL A 32 12.35 23.03 11.76
C VAL A 32 13.43 24.11 11.89
N SER A 33 14.66 23.82 11.45
CA SER A 33 15.79 24.75 11.53
C SER A 33 15.57 26.00 10.66
N LEU A 34 14.73 25.95 9.63
CA LEU A 34 14.33 27.14 8.85
C LEU A 34 13.56 28.17 9.68
N PHE A 35 12.84 27.71 10.72
CA PHE A 35 12.04 28.59 11.61
C PHE A 35 12.79 28.99 12.87
N ASP A 36 14.01 28.46 13.07
CA ASP A 36 14.83 28.81 14.22
C ASP A 36 15.40 30.23 14.04
N ARG A 37 14.99 31.16 14.91
CA ARG A 37 15.45 32.55 14.88
C ARG A 37 16.88 32.73 15.39
N PHE A 38 17.44 31.70 16.02
CA PHE A 38 18.80 31.74 16.57
C PHE A 38 19.80 31.06 15.63
N GLU A 39 20.21 31.75 14.57
CA GLU A 39 21.18 31.26 13.57
C GLU A 39 22.48 30.71 14.21
N SER A 40 22.85 31.19 15.38
CA SER A 40 24.05 30.74 16.10
C SER A 40 23.97 29.32 16.68
N HIS A 41 22.77 28.73 16.76
CA HIS A 41 22.51 27.39 17.28
C HIS A 41 21.86 26.47 16.25
N SER A 42 21.61 26.96 15.03
CA SER A 42 21.00 26.11 14.01
C SER A 42 22.01 25.03 13.56
N LEU A 43 21.53 23.80 13.41
CA LEU A 43 22.33 22.68 12.91
C LEU A 43 22.75 22.89 11.44
N PHE A 44 22.08 23.81 10.72
CA PHE A 44 22.25 24.07 9.30
C PHE A 44 22.29 25.58 9.03
N PRO A 45 23.38 26.27 9.36
CA PRO A 45 23.50 27.72 9.15
C PRO A 45 23.48 28.08 7.66
N GLY A 46 22.72 29.12 7.29
CA GLY A 46 22.63 29.63 5.92
C GLY A 46 21.71 28.85 4.97
N MET A 47 20.98 27.86 5.47
CA MET A 47 20.01 27.06 4.70
C MET A 47 18.83 27.90 4.23
N LYS A 48 18.44 27.75 2.97
CA LYS A 48 17.29 28.43 2.36
C LYS A 48 16.11 27.45 2.22
N PHE A 49 14.91 28.01 2.18
CA PHE A 49 13.68 27.21 1.95
C PHE A 49 13.77 26.37 0.67
N ILE A 50 14.37 26.90 -0.40
CA ILE A 50 14.52 26.19 -1.67
C ILE A 50 15.40 24.94 -1.55
N ASP A 51 16.43 24.97 -0.70
CA ASP A 51 17.31 23.83 -0.47
C ASP A 51 16.55 22.68 0.18
N VAL A 52 15.77 22.98 1.22
CA VAL A 52 14.92 21.97 1.89
C VAL A 52 13.83 21.44 0.95
N ALA A 53 13.20 22.30 0.19
CA ALA A 53 12.16 21.89 -0.76
C ALA A 53 12.71 20.95 -1.83
N ASN A 54 13.91 21.21 -2.35
CA ASN A 54 14.59 20.34 -3.31
C ASN A 54 14.93 18.98 -2.67
N GLU A 55 15.48 18.97 -1.46
CA GLU A 55 15.81 17.71 -0.76
C GLU A 55 14.56 16.84 -0.51
N ILE A 56 13.46 17.46 -0.08
CA ILE A 56 12.18 16.75 0.10
C ILE A 56 11.71 16.20 -1.25
N LEU A 57 11.77 16.98 -2.33
CA LEU A 57 11.35 16.55 -3.66
C LEU A 57 12.18 15.37 -4.17
N PHE A 58 13.51 15.45 -4.08
CA PHE A 58 14.39 14.36 -4.52
C PHE A 58 14.23 13.11 -3.68
N THR A 59 14.10 13.25 -2.36
CA THR A 59 13.81 12.12 -1.46
C THR A 59 12.46 11.48 -1.80
N PHE A 60 11.42 12.28 -2.06
CA PHE A 60 10.12 11.79 -2.48
C PHE A 60 10.20 10.99 -3.79
N LEU A 61 10.88 11.53 -4.81
CA LEU A 61 11.06 10.83 -6.10
C LEU A 61 11.85 9.53 -5.94
N SER A 62 12.91 9.55 -5.12
CA SER A 62 13.69 8.36 -4.78
C SER A 62 12.83 7.28 -4.12
N LEU A 63 12.02 7.65 -3.13
CA LEU A 63 11.11 6.74 -2.46
C LEU A 63 10.06 6.14 -3.43
N LEU A 64 9.47 6.95 -4.31
CA LEU A 64 8.57 6.46 -5.35
C LEU A 64 9.23 5.43 -6.26
N LEU A 65 10.47 5.69 -6.66
CA LEU A 65 11.26 4.76 -7.47
C LEU A 65 11.51 3.44 -6.72
N LEU A 66 11.91 3.51 -5.46
CA LEU A 66 12.14 2.34 -4.61
C LEU A 66 10.87 1.52 -4.41
N PHE A 67 9.72 2.15 -4.17
CA PHE A 67 8.43 1.47 -4.10
C PHE A 67 8.05 0.82 -5.44
N ALA A 68 8.25 1.52 -6.56
CA ALA A 68 7.94 0.99 -7.89
C ALA A 68 8.79 -0.25 -8.21
N ILE A 69 10.08 -0.21 -7.90
CA ILE A 69 11.00 -1.34 -8.10
C ILE A 69 10.58 -2.53 -7.21
N ASN A 70 10.34 -2.29 -5.92
CA ASN A 70 9.90 -3.36 -5.01
C ASN A 70 8.58 -3.98 -5.46
N THR A 71 7.62 -3.16 -5.86
CA THR A 71 6.33 -3.64 -6.37
C THR A 71 6.50 -4.49 -7.61
N ARG A 72 7.42 -4.12 -8.49
CA ARG A 72 7.65 -4.82 -9.75
C ARG A 72 8.46 -6.10 -9.60
N LEU A 73 9.53 -6.07 -8.81
CA LEU A 73 10.42 -7.22 -8.62
C LEU A 73 9.83 -8.27 -7.69
N PHE A 74 9.20 -7.86 -6.60
CA PHE A 74 8.72 -8.78 -5.56
C PHE A 74 7.21 -8.97 -5.57
N HIS A 75 6.49 -8.27 -6.47
CA HIS A 75 5.05 -8.40 -6.66
C HIS A 75 4.21 -8.15 -5.40
N PHE A 76 4.64 -7.20 -4.55
CA PHE A 76 3.91 -6.85 -3.32
C PHE A 76 2.47 -6.37 -3.56
N ASN A 77 2.16 -5.88 -4.75
CA ASN A 77 0.81 -5.46 -5.15
C ASN A 77 -0.12 -6.64 -5.49
N GLN A 78 0.38 -7.87 -5.51
CA GLN A 78 -0.40 -9.06 -5.86
C GLN A 78 -0.75 -9.84 -4.59
N ALA A 79 -1.99 -9.72 -4.12
CA ALA A 79 -2.46 -10.39 -2.89
C ALA A 79 -2.47 -11.92 -2.98
N SER A 80 -2.51 -12.49 -4.20
CA SER A 80 -2.48 -13.93 -4.45
C SER A 80 -1.09 -14.55 -4.23
N ILE A 81 -0.02 -13.76 -4.23
CA ILE A 81 1.35 -14.27 -4.11
C ILE A 81 1.70 -14.37 -2.62
N LYS A 82 2.18 -15.54 -2.20
CA LYS A 82 2.73 -15.74 -0.87
C LYS A 82 4.08 -15.03 -0.74
N ILE A 83 4.17 -14.11 0.21
CA ILE A 83 5.44 -13.48 0.58
C ILE A 83 6.16 -14.39 1.58
N THR A 84 7.38 -14.76 1.25
CA THR A 84 8.29 -15.54 2.10
C THR A 84 9.29 -14.61 2.79
N GLY A 85 9.84 -15.02 3.93
CA GLY A 85 10.90 -14.26 4.62
C GLY A 85 12.10 -13.97 3.73
N THR A 86 12.48 -14.92 2.85
CA THR A 86 13.56 -14.74 1.87
C THR A 86 13.27 -13.59 0.90
N LYS A 87 12.02 -13.44 0.44
CA LYS A 87 11.63 -12.33 -0.44
C LYS A 87 11.70 -10.98 0.29
N ILE A 88 11.32 -10.95 1.56
CA ILE A 88 11.42 -9.74 2.38
C ILE A 88 12.88 -9.34 2.56
N LEU A 89 13.74 -10.29 2.92
CA LEU A 89 15.17 -10.04 3.09
C LEU A 89 15.82 -9.56 1.78
N LEU A 90 15.51 -10.21 0.66
CA LEU A 90 16.04 -9.81 -0.64
C LEU A 90 15.53 -8.42 -1.06
N SER A 91 14.24 -8.12 -0.83
CA SER A 91 13.66 -6.80 -1.03
C SER A 91 14.40 -5.74 -0.22
N PHE A 92 14.68 -6.01 1.05
CA PHE A 92 15.42 -5.11 1.91
C PHE A 92 16.84 -4.83 1.37
N ILE A 93 17.60 -5.87 1.03
CA ILE A 93 18.97 -5.74 0.50
C ILE A 93 18.98 -4.92 -0.80
N VAL A 94 18.08 -5.25 -1.74
CA VAL A 94 17.95 -4.53 -3.02
C VAL A 94 17.59 -3.06 -2.77
N THR A 95 16.64 -2.79 -1.88
CA THR A 95 16.22 -1.44 -1.55
C THR A 95 17.36 -0.64 -0.92
N TRP A 96 18.13 -1.24 -0.03
CA TRP A 96 19.27 -0.59 0.61
C TRP A 96 20.36 -0.23 -0.40
N ILE A 97 20.73 -1.15 -1.30
CA ILE A 97 21.70 -0.89 -2.37
C ILE A 97 21.20 0.24 -3.28
N LEU A 98 19.93 0.18 -3.71
CA LEU A 98 19.34 1.19 -4.60
C LEU A 98 19.19 2.55 -3.92
N SER A 99 18.92 2.60 -2.61
CA SER A 99 18.90 3.86 -1.85
C SER A 99 20.26 4.53 -1.87
N ASN A 100 21.32 3.77 -1.60
CA ASN A 100 22.70 4.28 -1.68
C ASN A 100 23.06 4.80 -3.08
N LEU A 101 22.70 4.06 -4.13
CA LEU A 101 22.95 4.47 -5.51
C LEU A 101 22.17 5.74 -5.87
N SER A 102 20.90 5.85 -5.45
CA SER A 102 20.08 7.03 -5.69
C SER A 102 20.65 8.27 -4.98
N GLY A 103 21.13 8.12 -3.74
CA GLY A 103 21.81 9.19 -3.01
C GLY A 103 23.05 9.71 -3.74
N GLN A 104 23.92 8.82 -4.23
CA GLN A 104 25.08 9.21 -5.03
C GLN A 104 24.69 9.89 -6.35
N PHE A 105 23.65 9.39 -7.00
CA PHE A 105 23.14 9.99 -8.22
C PHE A 105 22.61 11.42 -7.99
N PHE A 106 21.91 11.67 -6.89
CA PHE A 106 21.46 13.05 -6.57
C PHE A 106 22.62 13.98 -6.22
N VAL A 107 23.62 13.52 -5.50
CA VAL A 107 24.85 14.31 -5.29
C VAL A 107 25.52 14.68 -6.61
N PHE A 108 25.59 13.74 -7.54
CA PHE A 108 26.08 14.03 -8.90
C PHE A 108 25.24 15.06 -9.63
N LEU A 109 23.90 14.96 -9.60
CA LEU A 109 23.00 15.94 -10.20
C LEU A 109 23.15 17.33 -9.61
N HIS A 110 23.19 17.44 -8.27
CA HIS A 110 23.40 18.73 -7.59
C HIS A 110 24.70 19.41 -8.05
N ARG A 111 25.80 18.66 -8.14
CA ARG A 111 27.10 19.18 -8.56
C ARG A 111 27.14 19.55 -10.05
N THR A 112 26.46 18.78 -10.90
CA THR A 112 26.51 18.98 -12.36
C THR A 112 25.61 20.13 -12.82
N PHE A 113 24.47 20.30 -12.18
CA PHE A 113 23.46 21.27 -12.57
C PHE A 113 23.35 22.46 -11.63
N ASP A 114 24.24 22.55 -10.66
CA ASP A 114 24.29 23.61 -9.65
C ASP A 114 22.95 23.82 -8.94
N ILE A 115 22.24 22.70 -8.67
CA ILE A 115 20.93 22.72 -8.03
C ILE A 115 21.15 23.04 -6.54
N PRO A 116 20.39 24.01 -5.96
CA PRO A 116 20.47 24.31 -4.54
C PRO A 116 20.20 23.06 -3.68
N ALA A 117 21.13 22.76 -2.79
CA ALA A 117 21.08 21.63 -1.86
C ALA A 117 21.65 22.03 -0.51
N ILE A 118 21.33 21.24 0.52
CA ILE A 118 21.87 21.43 1.85
C ILE A 118 23.32 20.98 1.86
N ASP A 119 24.25 21.93 1.94
CA ASP A 119 25.68 21.65 2.02
C ASP A 119 26.08 21.33 3.47
N ALA A 120 25.78 20.12 3.92
CA ALA A 120 26.09 19.68 5.25
C ALA A 120 27.28 18.72 5.25
N MET A 121 28.44 19.19 5.67
CA MET A 121 29.63 18.35 5.92
C MET A 121 29.34 17.18 6.87
N VAL A 122 28.36 17.33 7.75
CA VAL A 122 27.97 16.32 8.76
C VAL A 122 27.20 15.15 8.11
N HIS A 123 26.58 15.35 6.96
CA HIS A 123 25.75 14.32 6.34
C HIS A 123 26.53 13.12 5.80
N HIS A 124 27.78 13.26 5.41
CA HIS A 124 28.56 12.17 4.79
C HIS A 124 28.63 10.89 5.64
N TYR A 125 28.74 11.03 6.97
CA TYR A 125 28.84 9.88 7.87
C TYR A 125 27.47 9.25 8.21
N LEU A 126 26.38 9.98 8.04
CA LEU A 126 25.04 9.52 8.38
C LEU A 126 24.28 8.92 7.18
N HIS A 127 24.78 9.08 5.96
CA HIS A 127 24.12 8.54 4.76
C HIS A 127 23.85 7.03 4.82
N PRO A 128 24.79 6.16 5.21
CA PRO A 128 24.51 4.73 5.25
C PRO A 128 23.43 4.36 6.27
N LEU A 129 23.38 5.07 7.40
CA LEU A 129 22.35 4.86 8.43
C LEU A 129 20.98 5.33 7.93
N ARG A 130 20.91 6.50 7.28
CA ARG A 130 19.70 7.01 6.66
C ARG A 130 19.17 6.01 5.62
N ASP A 131 20.04 5.53 4.74
CA ASP A 131 19.66 4.60 3.67
C ASP A 131 19.19 3.25 4.22
N PHE A 132 19.79 2.79 5.34
CA PHE A 132 19.32 1.62 6.07
C PHE A 132 17.91 1.84 6.63
N ILE A 133 17.65 2.98 7.26
CA ILE A 133 16.31 3.34 7.78
C ILE A 133 15.30 3.42 6.64
N VAL A 134 15.66 4.05 5.53
CA VAL A 134 14.82 4.13 4.32
C VAL A 134 14.47 2.73 3.81
N ALA A 135 15.46 1.83 3.72
CA ALA A 135 15.22 0.45 3.29
C ALA A 135 14.27 -0.29 4.24
N CYS A 136 14.41 -0.12 5.55
CA CYS A 136 13.49 -0.66 6.55
C CYS A 136 12.07 -0.12 6.35
N LEU A 137 11.91 1.20 6.20
CA LEU A 137 10.62 1.85 6.03
C LEU A 137 9.91 1.42 4.74
N VAL A 138 10.62 1.41 3.62
CA VAL A 138 10.05 1.00 2.31
C VAL A 138 9.64 -0.47 2.33
N THR A 139 10.52 -1.36 2.80
CA THR A 139 10.24 -2.79 2.84
C THR A 139 9.07 -3.10 3.80
N SER A 140 9.07 -2.51 4.99
CA SER A 140 7.98 -2.68 5.96
C SER A 140 6.65 -2.15 5.42
N SER A 141 6.66 -0.98 4.79
CA SER A 141 5.47 -0.41 4.16
C SER A 141 4.93 -1.29 3.03
N CYS A 142 5.80 -1.84 2.18
CA CYS A 142 5.41 -2.80 1.15
C CYS A 142 4.74 -4.04 1.75
N CYS A 143 5.32 -4.59 2.83
CA CYS A 143 4.76 -5.74 3.53
C CYS A 143 3.39 -5.43 4.15
N ILE A 144 3.26 -4.29 4.83
CA ILE A 144 2.01 -3.85 5.46
C ILE A 144 0.93 -3.64 4.39
N LEU A 145 1.23 -2.92 3.31
CA LEU A 145 0.30 -2.73 2.21
C LEU A 145 -0.15 -4.06 1.61
N HIS A 146 0.79 -4.99 1.39
CA HIS A 146 0.46 -6.33 0.90
C HIS A 146 -0.52 -7.07 1.83
N LEU A 147 -0.28 -7.03 3.14
CA LEU A 147 -1.15 -7.67 4.13
C LEU A 147 -2.55 -7.05 4.15
N ILE A 148 -2.64 -5.71 4.13
CA ILE A 148 -3.93 -5.00 4.07
C ILE A 148 -4.71 -5.41 2.83
N PHE A 149 -4.08 -5.42 1.65
CA PHE A 149 -4.74 -5.80 0.41
C PHE A 149 -5.13 -7.29 0.38
N LYS A 150 -4.34 -8.16 1.01
CA LYS A 150 -4.68 -9.57 1.15
C LYS A 150 -5.89 -9.76 2.06
N GLN A 151 -5.95 -9.08 3.20
CA GLN A 151 -7.11 -9.12 4.11
C GLN A 151 -8.38 -8.63 3.43
N GLN A 152 -8.30 -7.52 2.68
CA GLN A 152 -9.46 -7.01 1.92
C GLN A 152 -9.94 -8.03 0.87
N LEU A 153 -9.03 -8.76 0.22
CA LEU A 153 -9.41 -9.80 -0.74
C LEU A 153 -10.19 -10.93 -0.06
N VAL A 154 -9.66 -11.43 1.06
CA VAL A 154 -10.31 -12.51 1.84
C VAL A 154 -11.68 -12.07 2.34
N LEU A 155 -11.82 -10.80 2.76
CA LEU A 155 -13.11 -10.26 3.20
C LEU A 155 -14.14 -10.28 2.05
N ILE A 156 -13.76 -9.79 0.87
CA ILE A 156 -14.63 -9.78 -0.32
C ILE A 156 -15.00 -11.22 -0.73
N GLU A 157 -14.07 -12.15 -0.71
CA GLU A 157 -14.33 -13.56 -1.02
C GLU A 157 -15.32 -14.17 -0.01
N ASN A 158 -15.18 -13.87 1.28
CA ASN A 158 -16.12 -14.34 2.30
C ASN A 158 -17.52 -13.74 2.11
N GLU A 159 -17.63 -12.45 1.80
CA GLU A 159 -18.94 -11.82 1.51
C GLU A 159 -19.62 -12.45 0.27
N GLN A 160 -18.84 -12.76 -0.77
CA GLN A 160 -19.36 -13.44 -1.95
C GLN A 160 -19.85 -14.85 -1.65
N LEU A 161 -19.07 -15.63 -0.85
CA LEU A 161 -19.47 -16.98 -0.43
C LEU A 161 -20.74 -16.95 0.45
N GLN A 162 -20.86 -15.97 1.34
CA GLN A 162 -22.09 -15.79 2.14
C GLN A 162 -23.30 -15.46 1.28
N ALA A 163 -23.15 -14.55 0.32
CA ALA A 163 -24.20 -14.18 -0.61
C ALA A 163 -24.65 -15.38 -1.48
N GLU A 164 -23.69 -16.17 -1.96
CA GLU A 164 -23.96 -17.40 -2.72
C GLU A 164 -24.67 -18.46 -1.86
N ASN A 165 -24.24 -18.63 -0.63
CA ASN A 165 -24.90 -19.58 0.31
C ASN A 165 -26.35 -19.16 0.61
N LEU A 166 -26.60 -17.87 0.86
CA LEU A 166 -27.95 -17.35 1.04
C LEU A 166 -28.82 -17.56 -0.20
N ARG A 167 -28.27 -17.34 -1.38
CA ARG A 167 -28.97 -17.59 -2.65
C ARG A 167 -29.34 -19.07 -2.80
N ASN A 168 -28.40 -19.97 -2.52
CA ASN A 168 -28.63 -21.41 -2.58
C ASN A 168 -29.71 -21.85 -1.58
N GLN A 169 -29.69 -21.33 -0.35
CA GLN A 169 -30.73 -21.58 0.66
C GLN A 169 -32.09 -21.10 0.18
N TYR A 170 -32.16 -19.91 -0.44
CA TYR A 170 -33.39 -19.39 -1.00
C TYR A 170 -33.91 -20.26 -2.14
N GLU A 171 -33.08 -20.74 -3.04
CA GLU A 171 -33.46 -21.64 -4.13
C GLU A 171 -33.98 -22.98 -3.62
N VAL A 172 -33.33 -23.56 -2.60
CA VAL A 172 -33.79 -24.79 -1.93
C VAL A 172 -35.17 -24.58 -1.31
N LEU A 173 -35.37 -23.49 -0.56
CA LEU A 173 -36.67 -23.17 0.07
C LEU A 173 -37.75 -22.96 -0.96
N LYS A 174 -37.46 -22.24 -2.05
CA LYS A 174 -38.38 -22.03 -3.17
C LYS A 174 -38.81 -23.35 -3.82
N ASN A 175 -37.85 -24.27 -4.02
CA ASN A 175 -38.16 -25.59 -4.61
C ASN A 175 -39.00 -26.44 -3.66
N GLN A 176 -38.74 -26.40 -2.35
CA GLN A 176 -39.56 -27.08 -1.35
C GLN A 176 -41.00 -26.55 -1.32
N LEU A 177 -41.14 -25.22 -1.36
CA LEU A 177 -42.49 -24.59 -1.44
C LEU A 177 -43.24 -24.96 -2.72
N ASN A 178 -42.56 -24.97 -3.87
CA ASN A 178 -43.19 -25.38 -5.13
C ASN A 178 -43.59 -26.86 -5.11
N THR A 179 -42.73 -27.74 -4.58
CA THR A 179 -43.07 -29.17 -4.44
C THR A 179 -44.28 -29.38 -3.53
N HIS A 180 -44.35 -28.63 -2.42
CA HIS A 180 -45.46 -28.74 -1.47
C HIS A 180 -46.75 -28.17 -2.09
N ALA A 181 -46.68 -27.10 -2.88
CA ALA A 181 -47.81 -26.53 -3.60
C ALA A 181 -48.36 -27.50 -4.68
N VAL A 182 -47.47 -28.20 -5.40
CA VAL A 182 -47.85 -29.23 -6.36
C VAL A 182 -48.51 -30.41 -5.67
N GLN A 183 -47.99 -30.88 -4.55
CA GLN A 183 -48.62 -31.98 -3.76
C GLN A 183 -49.99 -31.60 -3.24
N LEU A 184 -50.19 -30.35 -2.78
CA LEU A 184 -51.53 -29.88 -2.36
C LEU A 184 -52.50 -29.75 -3.53
N ALA A 185 -52.02 -29.43 -4.74
CA ALA A 185 -52.85 -29.36 -5.95
C ALA A 185 -53.20 -30.73 -6.53
N GLU A 186 -52.38 -31.77 -6.32
CA GLU A 186 -52.65 -33.15 -6.72
C GLU A 186 -53.55 -33.89 -5.75
N TYR A 187 -53.85 -33.35 -4.55
CA TYR A 187 -54.89 -33.85 -3.66
C TYR A 187 -56.20 -33.08 -3.88
N PRO A 188 -56.91 -33.31 -4.99
CA PRO A 188 -58.27 -32.76 -5.12
C PRO A 188 -59.18 -33.53 -4.14
N ALA A 189 -59.58 -32.81 -3.10
CA ALA A 189 -60.86 -32.99 -2.44
C ALA A 189 -61.44 -34.43 -2.38
N PHE A 190 -60.75 -35.32 -1.65
CA PHE A 190 -61.44 -36.52 -1.11
C PHE A 190 -62.38 -36.17 0.06
N ALA A 191 -62.80 -34.93 0.16
CA ALA A 191 -63.73 -34.45 1.19
C ALA A 191 -65.06 -34.00 0.55
N GLY A 192 -65.79 -34.93 -0.02
CA GLY A 192 -67.09 -34.53 -0.54
C GLY A 192 -67.98 -35.57 -1.15
N THR A 193 -67.97 -36.82 -0.64
CA THR A 193 -69.09 -37.74 -0.90
C THR A 193 -69.42 -38.55 0.34
N ARG A 194 -69.92 -37.86 1.37
CA ARG A 194 -70.76 -38.49 2.34
C ARG A 194 -72.22 -38.33 1.79
N LYS A 195 -72.65 -39.27 0.96
CA LYS A 195 -74.05 -39.47 0.64
C LYS A 195 -74.79 -39.79 1.92
N SER A 196 -75.72 -38.89 2.27
CA SER A 196 -76.80 -39.16 3.18
C SER A 196 -77.68 -40.24 2.56
N GLY A 197 -77.83 -41.36 3.17
CA GLY A 197 -78.86 -42.38 3.02
C GLY A 197 -79.42 -42.61 4.40
#